data_0b9ca9768e427b88eeca2ea684399e24
#
_entry.id   0b9ca9768e427b88eeca2ea684399e24
#
_cell.length_a   1.000
_cell.length_b   1.000
_cell.length_c   1.000
_cell.angle_alpha   90.00
_cell.angle_beta   90.00
_cell.angle_gamma   90.00
#
_symmetry.space_group_name_H-M   'P 1'
#
loop_
_entity.id
_entity.type
_entity.pdbx_description
1 polymer ?
#
loop_
_entity_poly.entity_id
_entity_poly.type
_entity_poly.pdbx_seq_one_letter_code
_entity_poly.pdbx_strand_id
1 'polypeptide(L)'
;GGIEIWAPAQYPYRDIAQLSKILALSPAQIHCHAHPIGGGFGGKDDMALQPLAAVAAWKLGKSVRLYLNREESFLYSTKRVPFTFHMKTAADREGHLLAHQVEAYGDVGPYTGISVAVFNYGVENACGAYYFPNISIHGEAIFTNNAHTGSFRGFGNNQLNWGLETQLDLIAEQLQMDRLTLREENL
;
A
#
# COMPACT_ATOMS: atom_id res chain seq x y z
N GLY A 1 -34.32 -12.50 -2.96
CA GLY A 1 -33.47 -11.92 -3.97
C GLY A 1 -32.06 -11.79 -3.46
N GLY A 2 -31.10 -11.74 -4.36
CA GLY A 2 -29.69 -11.59 -4.07
C GLY A 2 -29.02 -10.88 -5.23
N ILE A 3 -27.69 -10.72 -5.15
CA ILE A 3 -26.88 -10.09 -6.19
C ILE A 3 -25.69 -11.00 -6.55
N GLU A 4 -25.40 -11.09 -7.82
CA GLU A 4 -24.22 -11.77 -8.34
C GLU A 4 -23.28 -10.74 -8.96
N ILE A 5 -21.99 -10.86 -8.68
CA ILE A 5 -20.95 -9.92 -9.11
C ILE A 5 -19.80 -10.69 -9.76
N TRP A 6 -19.48 -10.34 -10.97
CA TRP A 6 -18.29 -10.81 -11.68
C TRP A 6 -17.24 -9.70 -11.72
N ALA A 7 -16.21 -9.83 -10.91
CA ALA A 7 -15.15 -8.83 -10.83
C ALA A 7 -13.78 -9.49 -10.59
N PRO A 8 -12.71 -8.86 -11.07
CA PRO A 8 -11.38 -9.26 -10.66
C PRO A 8 -11.12 -8.80 -9.23
N ALA A 9 -11.02 -9.73 -8.27
CA ALA A 9 -10.83 -9.44 -6.85
C ALA A 9 -9.72 -10.32 -6.26
N GLN A 10 -8.83 -9.71 -5.48
CA GLN A 10 -7.83 -10.45 -4.71
C GLN A 10 -8.46 -11.09 -3.45
N TYR A 11 -9.48 -10.46 -2.89
CA TYR A 11 -10.14 -10.86 -1.65
C TYR A 11 -11.67 -10.89 -1.78
N PRO A 12 -12.24 -11.86 -2.52
CA PRO A 12 -13.68 -11.90 -2.79
C PRO A 12 -14.55 -11.97 -1.52
N TYR A 13 -14.07 -12.62 -0.46
CA TYR A 13 -14.78 -12.67 0.82
C TYR A 13 -14.87 -11.32 1.52
N ARG A 14 -13.81 -10.50 1.39
CA ARG A 14 -13.81 -9.12 1.90
C ARG A 14 -14.79 -8.26 1.11
N ASP A 15 -14.84 -8.44 -0.21
CA ASP A 15 -15.79 -7.75 -1.07
C ASP A 15 -17.24 -8.10 -0.67
N ILE A 16 -17.55 -9.37 -0.43
CA ILE A 16 -18.87 -9.81 0.07
C ILE A 16 -19.21 -9.11 1.39
N ALA A 17 -18.28 -9.08 2.35
CA ALA A 17 -18.51 -8.47 3.65
C ALA A 17 -18.77 -6.95 3.56
N GLN A 18 -18.10 -6.26 2.67
CA GLN A 18 -18.31 -4.82 2.43
C GLN A 18 -19.61 -4.55 1.67
N LEU A 19 -19.90 -5.31 0.62
CA LEU A 19 -21.13 -5.20 -0.16
C LEU A 19 -22.38 -5.53 0.68
N SER A 20 -22.27 -6.47 1.61
CA SER A 20 -23.31 -6.80 2.57
C SER A 20 -23.73 -5.56 3.38
N LYS A 21 -22.78 -4.77 3.84
CA LYS A 21 -23.04 -3.51 4.55
C LYS A 21 -23.64 -2.43 3.64
N ILE A 22 -23.10 -2.29 2.42
CA ILE A 22 -23.54 -1.27 1.46
C ILE A 22 -25.00 -1.50 1.02
N LEU A 23 -25.36 -2.75 0.74
CA LEU A 23 -26.68 -3.12 0.23
C LEU A 23 -27.67 -3.49 1.33
N ALA A 24 -27.25 -3.57 2.60
CA ALA A 24 -28.03 -4.10 3.72
C ALA A 24 -28.57 -5.51 3.44
N LEU A 25 -27.75 -6.37 2.80
CA LEU A 25 -28.06 -7.77 2.50
C LEU A 25 -27.25 -8.70 3.41
N SER A 26 -27.76 -9.90 3.66
CA SER A 26 -26.93 -10.92 4.30
C SER A 26 -25.81 -11.39 3.35
N PRO A 27 -24.64 -11.81 3.86
CA PRO A 27 -23.57 -12.36 3.02
C PRO A 27 -24.02 -13.51 2.11
N ALA A 28 -24.98 -14.33 2.55
CA ALA A 28 -25.54 -15.44 1.78
C ALA A 28 -26.36 -15.00 0.54
N GLN A 29 -26.72 -13.73 0.47
CA GLN A 29 -27.44 -13.15 -0.69
C GLN A 29 -26.49 -12.50 -1.71
N ILE A 30 -25.17 -12.54 -1.47
CA ILE A 30 -24.16 -11.92 -2.34
C ILE A 30 -23.22 -13.00 -2.86
N HIS A 31 -23.14 -13.13 -4.18
CA HIS A 31 -22.26 -14.08 -4.85
C HIS A 31 -21.21 -13.37 -5.64
N CYS A 32 -19.94 -13.51 -5.21
CA CYS A 32 -18.79 -12.95 -5.95
C CYS A 32 -18.11 -14.05 -6.77
N HIS A 33 -18.15 -13.88 -8.07
CA HIS A 33 -17.44 -14.74 -9.01
C HIS A 33 -16.05 -14.14 -9.27
N ALA A 34 -15.03 -14.67 -8.57
CA ALA A 34 -13.65 -14.30 -8.81
C ALA A 34 -13.10 -15.09 -10.00
N HIS A 35 -12.94 -14.42 -11.13
CA HIS A 35 -12.28 -15.00 -12.28
C HIS A 35 -10.75 -15.04 -12.10
N PRO A 36 -10.02 -15.88 -12.85
CA PRO A 36 -8.56 -15.82 -12.90
C PRO A 36 -8.10 -14.41 -13.23
N ILE A 37 -7.33 -13.78 -12.36
CA ILE A 37 -7.02 -12.35 -12.44
C ILE A 37 -5.72 -12.02 -13.17
N GLY A 38 -4.91 -13.02 -13.52
CA GLY A 38 -3.65 -12.84 -14.25
C GLY A 38 -2.60 -11.97 -13.56
N GLY A 39 -2.89 -11.48 -12.36
CA GLY A 39 -2.09 -10.59 -11.52
C GLY A 39 -2.93 -9.43 -11.01
N GLY A 40 -2.66 -8.99 -9.78
CA GLY A 40 -3.34 -7.88 -9.11
C GLY A 40 -2.40 -6.76 -8.72
N PHE A 41 -1.21 -7.12 -8.22
CA PHE A 41 -0.15 -6.20 -7.79
C PHE A 41 -0.62 -5.11 -6.82
N GLY A 42 -1.72 -5.39 -6.07
CA GLY A 42 -2.40 -4.46 -5.19
C GLY A 42 -3.58 -3.70 -5.82
N GLY A 43 -3.63 -3.56 -7.14
CA GLY A 43 -4.70 -2.82 -7.82
C GLY A 43 -6.08 -3.49 -7.82
N LYS A 44 -6.17 -4.73 -7.31
CA LYS A 44 -7.42 -5.50 -7.14
C LYS A 44 -7.62 -5.90 -5.68
N ASP A 45 -6.95 -5.22 -4.77
CA ASP A 45 -7.00 -5.44 -3.33
C ASP A 45 -8.25 -4.81 -2.73
N ASP A 46 -8.42 -3.50 -2.91
CA ASP A 46 -9.65 -2.81 -2.55
C ASP A 46 -10.68 -2.88 -3.69
N MET A 47 -11.96 -2.84 -3.31
CA MET A 47 -13.03 -2.71 -4.28
C MET A 47 -12.94 -1.35 -4.99
N ALA A 48 -12.95 -1.36 -6.32
CA ALA A 48 -13.02 -0.14 -7.13
C ALA A 48 -14.45 0.11 -7.64
N LEU A 49 -14.88 -0.68 -8.61
CA LEU A 49 -16.19 -0.50 -9.26
C LEU A 49 -17.31 -1.40 -8.72
N GLN A 50 -16.96 -2.41 -7.95
CA GLN A 50 -17.93 -3.39 -7.42
C GLN A 50 -19.08 -2.73 -6.67
N PRO A 51 -18.86 -1.75 -5.75
CA PRO A 51 -19.94 -1.08 -5.05
C PRO A 51 -20.87 -0.32 -5.99
N LEU A 52 -20.33 0.40 -6.95
CA LEU A 52 -21.12 1.20 -7.90
C LEU A 52 -21.99 0.31 -8.80
N ALA A 53 -21.39 -0.75 -9.35
CA ALA A 53 -22.12 -1.71 -10.20
C ALA A 53 -23.21 -2.42 -9.39
N ALA A 54 -22.91 -2.84 -8.16
CA ALA A 54 -23.85 -3.53 -7.30
C ALA A 54 -25.05 -2.66 -6.91
N VAL A 55 -24.81 -1.42 -6.48
CA VAL A 55 -25.86 -0.47 -6.13
C VAL A 55 -26.73 -0.12 -7.35
N ALA A 56 -26.11 0.08 -8.51
CA ALA A 56 -26.82 0.37 -9.75
C ALA A 56 -27.71 -0.81 -10.17
N ALA A 57 -27.16 -2.03 -10.17
CA ALA A 57 -27.92 -3.24 -10.50
C ALA A 57 -29.11 -3.47 -9.52
N TRP A 58 -28.86 -3.29 -8.22
CA TRP A 58 -29.86 -3.43 -7.19
C TRP A 58 -31.02 -2.44 -7.35
N LYS A 59 -30.70 -1.16 -7.60
CA LYS A 59 -31.73 -0.12 -7.78
C LYS A 59 -32.51 -0.24 -9.09
N LEU A 60 -31.85 -0.66 -10.17
CA LEU A 60 -32.48 -0.78 -11.49
C LEU A 60 -33.20 -2.11 -11.68
N GLY A 61 -32.91 -3.12 -10.86
CA GLY A 61 -33.41 -4.48 -11.08
C GLY A 61 -32.94 -5.10 -12.39
N LYS A 62 -31.75 -4.70 -12.89
CA LYS A 62 -31.18 -5.12 -14.18
C LYS A 62 -29.68 -5.38 -14.05
N SER A 63 -29.16 -6.20 -14.96
CA SER A 63 -27.72 -6.38 -15.09
C SER A 63 -27.03 -5.07 -15.48
N VAL A 64 -25.93 -4.76 -14.80
CA VAL A 64 -25.12 -3.57 -15.03
C VAL A 64 -23.68 -3.98 -15.27
N ARG A 65 -23.03 -3.37 -16.25
CA ARG A 65 -21.61 -3.52 -16.51
C ARG A 65 -20.93 -2.17 -16.43
N LEU A 66 -19.84 -2.10 -15.63
CA LEU A 66 -18.98 -0.93 -15.52
C LEU A 66 -17.55 -1.30 -15.87
N TYR A 67 -16.87 -0.41 -16.53
CA TYR A 67 -15.42 -0.47 -16.75
C TYR A 67 -14.87 0.96 -16.83
N LEU A 68 -13.61 1.13 -16.46
CA LEU A 68 -12.91 2.39 -16.59
C LEU A 68 -12.06 2.38 -17.87
N ASN A 69 -12.12 3.45 -18.64
CA ASN A 69 -11.10 3.70 -19.65
C ASN A 69 -9.77 4.10 -18.97
N ARG A 70 -8.71 4.39 -19.74
CA ARG A 70 -7.40 4.69 -19.17
C ARG A 70 -7.39 5.99 -18.35
N GLU A 71 -8.04 7.03 -18.83
CA GLU A 71 -8.14 8.32 -18.16
C GLU A 71 -8.93 8.20 -16.84
N GLU A 72 -10.09 7.59 -16.88
CA GLU A 72 -10.90 7.31 -15.70
C GLU A 72 -10.15 6.46 -14.68
N SER A 73 -9.37 5.47 -15.13
CA SER A 73 -8.54 4.66 -14.26
C SER A 73 -7.45 5.48 -13.56
N PHE A 74 -6.85 6.46 -14.22
CA PHE A 74 -5.91 7.38 -13.58
C PHE A 74 -6.58 8.27 -12.53
N LEU A 75 -7.79 8.71 -12.76
CA LEU A 75 -8.53 9.58 -11.85
C LEU A 75 -9.12 8.81 -10.65
N TYR A 76 -9.70 7.64 -10.90
CA TYR A 76 -10.53 6.94 -9.92
C TYR A 76 -9.84 5.82 -9.16
N SER A 77 -8.93 5.04 -9.78
CA SER A 77 -8.32 3.90 -9.10
C SER A 77 -7.39 4.33 -7.97
N THR A 78 -7.20 3.44 -6.98
CA THR A 78 -6.27 3.65 -5.88
C THR A 78 -4.84 3.90 -6.38
N LYS A 79 -4.11 4.76 -5.68
CA LYS A 79 -2.71 5.12 -5.99
C LYS A 79 -1.77 4.56 -4.91
N ARG A 80 -0.47 4.52 -5.22
CA ARG A 80 0.55 4.25 -4.22
C ARG A 80 0.50 5.32 -3.14
N VAL A 81 0.60 4.91 -1.87
CA VAL A 81 0.69 5.86 -0.75
C VAL A 81 1.95 6.71 -0.91
N PRO A 82 1.84 8.04 -1.07
CA PRO A 82 3.00 8.92 -1.03
C PRO A 82 3.56 8.99 0.39
N PHE A 83 4.90 8.97 0.51
CA PHE A 83 5.58 9.12 1.78
C PHE A 83 6.47 10.34 1.75
N THR A 84 6.44 11.11 2.82
CA THR A 84 7.48 12.09 3.17
C THR A 84 8.22 11.52 4.37
N PHE A 85 9.56 11.52 4.35
CA PHE A 85 10.32 10.99 5.46
C PHE A 85 11.62 11.75 5.67
N HIS A 86 12.06 11.77 6.92
CA HIS A 86 13.34 12.28 7.35
C HIS A 86 14.10 11.13 8.01
N MET A 87 15.29 10.84 7.49
CA MET A 87 16.13 9.78 8.00
C MET A 87 17.46 10.33 8.50
N LYS A 88 17.93 9.80 9.63
CA LYS A 88 19.27 10.04 10.16
C LYS A 88 19.89 8.69 10.48
N THR A 89 21.08 8.44 9.95
CA THR A 89 21.80 7.20 10.16
C THR A 89 23.21 7.53 10.66
N ALA A 90 23.62 6.87 11.73
CA ALA A 90 24.96 6.97 12.25
C ALA A 90 25.75 5.70 11.94
N ALA A 91 27.00 5.87 11.51
CA ALA A 91 27.98 4.80 11.33
C ALA A 91 29.32 5.21 11.93
N ASP A 92 30.12 4.23 12.32
CA ASP A 92 31.53 4.49 12.69
C ASP A 92 32.42 4.63 11.43
N ARG A 93 33.71 4.83 11.66
CA ARG A 93 34.68 5.01 10.57
C ARG A 93 34.98 3.71 9.81
N GLU A 94 34.71 2.59 10.43
CA GLU A 94 34.86 1.25 9.92
C GLU A 94 33.65 0.81 9.10
N GLY A 95 32.55 1.61 9.10
CA GLY A 95 31.32 1.36 8.34
C GLY A 95 30.24 0.60 9.09
N HIS A 96 30.42 0.28 10.39
CA HIS A 96 29.36 -0.36 11.17
C HIS A 96 28.24 0.63 11.48
N LEU A 97 27.01 0.23 11.24
CA LEU A 97 25.82 1.04 11.52
C LEU A 97 25.53 1.04 13.03
N LEU A 98 25.40 2.24 13.60
CA LEU A 98 25.26 2.42 15.05
C LEU A 98 23.83 2.81 15.46
N ALA A 99 23.16 3.59 14.65
CA ALA A 99 21.79 4.05 14.92
C ALA A 99 21.05 4.44 13.64
N HIS A 100 19.73 4.27 13.67
CA HIS A 100 18.84 4.72 12.62
C HIS A 100 17.60 5.39 13.20
N GLN A 101 17.33 6.62 12.77
CA GLN A 101 16.14 7.39 13.11
C GLN A 101 15.34 7.66 11.84
N VAL A 102 14.03 7.37 11.90
CA VAL A 102 13.09 7.63 10.82
C VAL A 102 11.88 8.37 11.36
N GLU A 103 11.54 9.48 10.71
CA GLU A 103 10.24 10.16 10.85
C GLU A 103 9.54 10.05 9.50
N ALA A 104 8.39 9.37 9.45
CA ALA A 104 7.68 9.09 8.21
C ALA A 104 6.23 9.58 8.28
N TYR A 105 5.78 10.22 7.20
CA TYR A 105 4.42 10.72 7.04
C TYR A 105 3.84 10.14 5.76
N GLY A 106 2.71 9.41 5.89
CA GLY A 106 2.02 8.79 4.75
C GLY A 106 0.74 9.52 4.41
N ASP A 107 0.61 9.93 3.15
CA ASP A 107 -0.64 10.51 2.64
C ASP A 107 -1.61 9.37 2.30
N VAL A 108 -2.60 9.14 3.16
CA VAL A 108 -3.59 8.08 2.97
C VAL A 108 -4.81 8.52 2.16
N GLY A 109 -4.86 9.78 1.75
CA GLY A 109 -5.98 10.35 1.03
C GLY A 109 -7.21 10.56 1.93
N PRO A 110 -8.43 10.67 1.36
CA PRO A 110 -9.62 11.06 2.11
C PRO A 110 -10.30 9.89 2.84
N TYR A 111 -9.94 8.65 2.57
CA TYR A 111 -10.59 7.47 3.10
C TYR A 111 -9.59 6.42 3.58
N THR A 112 -9.88 5.80 4.71
CA THR A 112 -9.14 4.64 5.23
C THR A 112 -9.52 3.36 4.50
N GLY A 113 -9.04 3.17 3.28
CA GLY A 113 -9.04 1.82 2.70
C GLY A 113 -7.97 0.96 3.36
N ILE A 114 -7.16 0.29 2.57
CA ILE A 114 -5.98 -0.45 3.06
C ILE A 114 -4.73 0.44 3.23
N SER A 115 -4.80 1.73 2.91
CA SER A 115 -3.66 2.65 2.89
C SER A 115 -2.91 2.76 4.22
N VAL A 116 -3.65 2.73 5.35
CA VAL A 116 -3.03 2.75 6.69
C VAL A 116 -2.21 1.47 6.94
N ALA A 117 -2.72 0.31 6.53
CA ALA A 117 -1.98 -0.95 6.65
C ALA A 117 -0.72 -0.94 5.75
N VAL A 118 -0.83 -0.37 4.54
CA VAL A 118 0.32 -0.18 3.64
C VAL A 118 1.38 0.71 4.28
N PHE A 119 0.95 1.80 4.90
CA PHE A 119 1.84 2.73 5.61
C PHE A 119 2.54 2.03 6.78
N ASN A 120 1.78 1.38 7.66
CA ASN A 120 2.33 0.67 8.82
C ASN A 120 3.35 -0.39 8.41
N TYR A 121 3.04 -1.18 7.38
CA TYR A 121 3.97 -2.20 6.88
C TYR A 121 5.27 -1.59 6.35
N GLY A 122 5.22 -0.43 5.68
CA GLY A 122 6.41 0.31 5.29
C GLY A 122 7.24 0.74 6.49
N VAL A 123 6.60 1.30 7.52
CA VAL A 123 7.25 1.78 8.75
C VAL A 123 7.89 0.64 9.54
N GLU A 124 7.20 -0.50 9.67
CA GLU A 124 7.72 -1.71 10.33
C GLU A 124 9.01 -2.23 9.68
N ASN A 125 9.16 -2.03 8.38
CA ASN A 125 10.30 -2.49 7.60
C ASN A 125 11.32 -1.38 7.28
N ALA A 126 11.31 -0.27 8.00
CA ALA A 126 12.14 0.90 7.70
C ALA A 126 13.66 0.66 7.85
N CYS A 127 14.06 -0.39 8.57
CA CYS A 127 15.47 -0.80 8.71
C CYS A 127 15.95 -1.76 7.60
N GLY A 128 15.05 -2.17 6.68
CA GLY A 128 15.41 -3.11 5.63
C GLY A 128 15.93 -4.44 6.18
N ALA A 129 17.02 -4.92 5.60
CA ALA A 129 17.71 -6.15 6.01
C ALA A 129 18.88 -5.89 6.99
N TYR A 130 19.12 -4.63 7.37
CA TYR A 130 20.32 -4.23 8.10
C TYR A 130 20.12 -4.23 9.60
N TYR A 131 21.19 -4.57 10.31
CA TYR A 131 21.22 -4.51 11.76
C TYR A 131 21.61 -3.11 12.26
N PHE A 132 20.75 -2.55 13.11
CA PHE A 132 21.00 -1.31 13.83
C PHE A 132 20.85 -1.55 15.33
N PRO A 133 21.89 -1.36 16.15
CA PRO A 133 21.79 -1.55 17.60
C PRO A 133 20.85 -0.53 18.28
N ASN A 134 20.65 0.63 17.67
CA ASN A 134 19.76 1.67 18.17
C ASN A 134 18.80 2.14 17.06
N ILE A 135 17.51 2.03 17.34
CA ILE A 135 16.46 2.36 16.38
C ILE A 135 15.45 3.30 17.02
N SER A 136 15.05 4.34 16.28
CA SER A 136 13.94 5.22 16.61
C SER A 136 13.09 5.48 15.38
N ILE A 137 11.88 4.93 15.35
CA ILE A 137 10.98 5.09 14.21
C ILE A 137 9.67 5.71 14.69
N HIS A 138 9.29 6.82 14.07
CA HIS A 138 8.01 7.49 14.25
C HIS A 138 7.30 7.59 12.91
N GLY A 139 6.02 7.21 12.88
CA GLY A 139 5.22 7.26 11.65
C GLY A 139 3.81 7.77 11.88
N GLU A 140 3.33 8.65 11.01
CA GLU A 140 1.96 9.17 11.03
C GLU A 140 1.29 8.99 9.66
N ALA A 141 0.12 8.34 9.65
CA ALA A 141 -0.75 8.27 8.48
C ALA A 141 -1.70 9.48 8.49
N ILE A 142 -1.62 10.32 7.46
CA ILE A 142 -2.29 11.62 7.42
C ILE A 142 -3.43 11.59 6.40
N PHE A 143 -4.63 11.95 6.84
CA PHE A 143 -5.76 12.18 5.94
C PHE A 143 -5.58 13.49 5.17
N THR A 144 -5.85 13.44 3.88
CA THR A 144 -5.77 14.59 2.98
C THR A 144 -6.92 14.61 1.99
N ASN A 145 -7.05 15.72 1.25
CA ASN A 145 -7.98 15.82 0.12
C ASN A 145 -7.35 15.36 -1.22
N ASN A 146 -6.21 14.67 -1.17
CA ASN A 146 -5.56 14.10 -2.34
C ASN A 146 -6.30 12.84 -2.84
N ALA A 147 -5.86 12.27 -3.96
CA ALA A 147 -6.45 11.06 -4.50
C ALA A 147 -6.37 9.90 -3.49
N HIS A 148 -7.40 9.04 -3.50
CA HIS A 148 -7.45 7.84 -2.67
C HIS A 148 -6.23 6.95 -2.91
N THR A 149 -5.57 6.54 -1.84
CA THR A 149 -4.40 5.67 -1.88
C THR A 149 -4.72 4.27 -1.36
N GLY A 150 -3.89 3.32 -1.68
CA GLY A 150 -4.08 1.93 -1.27
C GLY A 150 -2.90 1.04 -1.61
N SER A 151 -3.19 -0.24 -1.76
CA SER A 151 -2.19 -1.25 -2.04
C SER A 151 -1.55 -1.06 -3.41
N PHE A 152 -0.24 -1.14 -3.45
CA PHE A 152 0.55 -1.26 -4.66
C PHE A 152 1.78 -2.12 -4.38
N ARG A 153 2.27 -2.86 -5.39
CA ARG A 153 3.39 -3.80 -5.29
C ARG A 153 4.53 -3.29 -4.41
N GLY A 154 4.92 -4.09 -3.39
CA GLY A 154 5.89 -3.73 -2.35
C GLY A 154 5.24 -3.21 -1.06
N PHE A 155 3.93 -2.87 -1.08
CA PHE A 155 3.07 -2.62 0.09
C PHE A 155 3.69 -1.69 1.15
N GLY A 156 4.24 -0.55 0.72
CA GLY A 156 4.88 0.43 1.62
C GLY A 156 6.40 0.32 1.70
N ASN A 157 6.97 -0.87 1.57
CA ASN A 157 8.41 -1.09 1.70
C ASN A 157 9.25 -0.27 0.70
N ASN A 158 8.80 -0.18 -0.55
CA ASN A 158 9.58 0.45 -1.59
C ASN A 158 9.94 1.90 -1.27
N GLN A 159 9.05 2.62 -0.58
CA GLN A 159 9.23 4.02 -0.26
C GLN A 159 10.36 4.21 0.76
N LEU A 160 10.28 3.51 1.90
CA LEU A 160 11.28 3.64 2.96
C LEU A 160 12.60 2.94 2.62
N ASN A 161 12.55 1.79 1.96
CA ASN A 161 13.76 1.14 1.48
C ASN A 161 14.53 2.01 0.48
N TRP A 162 13.85 2.72 -0.40
CA TRP A 162 14.53 3.69 -1.28
C TRP A 162 15.29 4.75 -0.49
N GLY A 163 14.68 5.29 0.57
CA GLY A 163 15.33 6.26 1.46
C GLY A 163 16.51 5.67 2.21
N LEU A 164 16.34 4.48 2.79
CA LEU A 164 17.39 3.76 3.52
C LEU A 164 18.59 3.44 2.61
N GLU A 165 18.35 2.85 1.46
CA GLU A 165 19.41 2.51 0.50
C GLU A 165 20.17 3.75 0.01
N THR A 166 19.45 4.86 -0.17
CA THR A 166 20.10 6.15 -0.48
C THR A 166 20.96 6.65 0.67
N GLN A 167 20.51 6.52 1.93
CA GLN A 167 21.31 6.86 3.11
C GLN A 167 22.60 6.02 3.18
N LEU A 168 22.52 4.72 2.91
CA LEU A 168 23.69 3.85 2.92
C LEU A 168 24.68 4.22 1.82
N ASP A 169 24.20 4.58 0.63
CA ASP A 169 25.07 5.07 -0.44
C ASP A 169 25.80 6.36 -0.05
N LEU A 170 25.11 7.29 0.61
CA LEU A 170 25.72 8.54 1.11
C LEU A 170 26.75 8.28 2.21
N ILE A 171 26.50 7.32 3.11
CA ILE A 171 27.47 6.91 4.15
C ILE A 171 28.71 6.30 3.50
N ALA A 172 28.54 5.37 2.55
CA ALA A 172 29.64 4.74 1.83
C ALA A 172 30.52 5.79 1.12
N GLU A 173 29.89 6.78 0.47
CA GLU A 173 30.60 7.89 -0.18
C GLU A 173 31.40 8.74 0.82
N GLN A 174 30.81 9.09 1.97
CA GLN A 174 31.49 9.87 3.02
C GLN A 174 32.66 9.12 3.64
N LEU A 175 32.54 7.79 3.82
CA LEU A 175 33.58 6.92 4.36
C LEU A 175 34.61 6.51 3.30
N GLN A 176 34.40 6.84 2.02
CA GLN A 176 35.20 6.36 0.88
C GLN A 176 35.27 4.82 0.83
N MET A 177 34.18 4.18 1.22
CA MET A 177 34.00 2.72 1.26
C MET A 177 33.22 2.25 0.03
N ASP A 178 33.47 1.03 -0.41
CA ASP A 178 32.65 0.39 -1.43
C ASP A 178 31.22 0.17 -0.90
N ARG A 179 30.21 0.49 -1.74
CA ARG A 179 28.80 0.43 -1.35
C ARG A 179 28.31 -0.97 -1.01
N LEU A 180 28.87 -1.99 -1.68
CA LEU A 180 28.52 -3.38 -1.42
C LEU A 180 29.15 -3.84 -0.12
N THR A 181 30.43 -3.52 0.10
CA THR A 181 31.14 -3.83 1.35
C THR A 181 30.42 -3.25 2.56
N LEU A 182 29.98 -1.97 2.51
CA LEU A 182 29.21 -1.37 3.61
C LEU A 182 27.94 -2.20 3.94
N ARG A 183 27.25 -2.71 2.93
CA ARG A 183 26.04 -3.51 3.12
C ARG A 183 26.35 -4.89 3.69
N GLU A 184 27.36 -5.57 3.17
CA GLU A 184 27.78 -6.90 3.63
C GLU A 184 28.19 -6.91 5.11
N GLU A 185 28.86 -5.86 5.58
CA GLU A 185 29.27 -5.71 6.97
C GLU A 185 28.10 -5.47 7.95
N ASN A 186 26.90 -5.12 7.45
CA ASN A 186 25.77 -4.72 8.27
C ASN A 186 24.49 -5.60 8.06
N LEU A 187 24.61 -6.74 7.39
CA LEU A 187 23.51 -7.69 7.18
C LEU A 187 23.20 -8.54 8.42
#